data_a8fbf9e0fbfaefb83e971973afc096c7
#
_entry.id   a8fbf9e0fbfaefb83e971973afc096c7
#
_cell.length_a   1.000
_cell.length_b   1.000
_cell.length_c   1.000
_cell.angle_alpha   90.00
_cell.angle_beta   90.00
_cell.angle_gamma   90.00
#
_symmetry.space_group_name_H-M   'P 1'
#
loop_
_entity.id
_entity.type
_entity.pdbx_description
1 polymer ?
#
loop_
_entity_poly.entity_id
_entity_poly.type
_entity_poly.pdbx_seq_one_letter_code
_entity_poly.pdbx_strand_id
1 'polypeptide(L)'
;MGGMTPEEISAYCLAKPGAWADQPWEGDHVAKVSDKIFAFMGSSGIGVKCGSTRAEADEWLEEYPQDAAVMAYIGRNGWNSLTVGGAIPDEAIREAIDTSYDLVVSKLPKSRRP
;
A
#
# COMPACT_ATOMS: atom_id res chain seq x y z
N MET A 1 2.09 -13.07 -19.01
CA MET A 1 1.14 -12.14 -18.44
C MET A 1 1.66 -11.61 -17.14
N GLY A 2 2.08 -10.43 -17.09
CA GLY A 2 2.54 -9.82 -15.86
C GLY A 2 1.37 -9.35 -15.02
N GLY A 3 1.62 -8.94 -13.83
CA GLY A 3 0.64 -8.24 -13.01
C GLY A 3 0.53 -6.79 -13.43
N MET A 4 0.04 -5.97 -12.52
CA MET A 4 -0.04 -4.53 -12.75
C MET A 4 1.35 -3.96 -12.97
N THR A 5 1.47 -3.01 -13.90
CA THR A 5 2.72 -2.29 -14.08
C THR A 5 2.87 -1.24 -12.99
N PRO A 6 4.10 -0.72 -12.76
CA PRO A 6 4.28 0.38 -11.81
C PRO A 6 3.40 1.59 -12.16
N GLU A 7 3.22 1.86 -13.45
CA GLU A 7 2.36 2.95 -13.91
C GLU A 7 0.89 2.71 -13.55
N GLU A 8 0.44 1.48 -13.71
CA GLU A 8 -0.94 1.12 -13.35
C GLU A 8 -1.17 1.22 -11.86
N ILE A 9 -0.20 0.79 -11.04
CA ILE A 9 -0.27 0.90 -9.59
C ILE A 9 -0.34 2.37 -9.19
N SER A 10 0.54 3.19 -9.76
CA SER A 10 0.58 4.61 -9.48
C SER A 10 -0.74 5.27 -9.85
N ALA A 11 -1.28 4.94 -11.03
CA ALA A 11 -2.57 5.50 -11.46
C ALA A 11 -3.70 5.10 -10.52
N TYR A 12 -3.70 3.84 -10.08
CA TYR A 12 -4.75 3.37 -9.17
C TYR A 12 -4.68 4.11 -7.82
N CYS A 13 -3.48 4.24 -7.25
CA CYS A 13 -3.31 4.95 -5.98
C CYS A 13 -3.70 6.42 -6.12
N LEU A 14 -3.25 7.06 -7.19
CA LEU A 14 -3.47 8.50 -7.36
C LEU A 14 -4.88 8.86 -7.78
N ALA A 15 -5.68 7.88 -8.19
CA ALA A 15 -7.10 8.08 -8.45
C ALA A 15 -7.95 8.13 -7.19
N LYS A 16 -7.39 7.77 -6.03
CA LYS A 16 -8.13 7.86 -4.77
C LYS A 16 -8.41 9.32 -4.42
N PRO A 17 -9.56 9.63 -3.80
CA PRO A 17 -9.89 11.01 -3.45
C PRO A 17 -8.80 11.67 -2.60
N GLY A 18 -8.36 12.84 -3.02
CA GLY A 18 -7.35 13.61 -2.30
C GLY A 18 -5.93 13.06 -2.37
N ALA A 19 -5.72 11.99 -3.16
CA ALA A 19 -4.38 11.38 -3.26
C ALA A 19 -3.45 12.25 -4.09
N TRP A 20 -2.18 12.26 -3.69
CA TRP A 20 -1.13 12.97 -4.42
C TRP A 20 0.20 12.24 -4.27
N ALA A 21 1.06 12.43 -5.26
CA ALA A 21 2.36 11.76 -5.30
C ALA A 21 3.40 12.62 -4.60
N ASP A 22 4.30 11.96 -3.87
CA ASP A 22 5.42 12.64 -3.22
C ASP A 22 6.66 11.77 -3.38
N GLN A 23 7.80 12.37 -3.18
CA GLN A 23 9.09 11.69 -3.20
C GLN A 23 9.91 12.24 -2.05
N PRO A 24 9.56 11.84 -0.80
CA PRO A 24 10.20 12.40 0.39
C PRO A 24 11.67 12.06 0.51
N TRP A 25 12.10 10.95 -0.11
CA TRP A 25 13.49 10.53 -0.14
C TRP A 25 13.87 10.21 -1.58
N GLU A 26 15.15 10.38 -1.89
CA GLU A 26 15.65 10.03 -3.21
C GLU A 26 15.38 8.54 -3.49
N GLY A 27 14.74 8.27 -4.62
CA GLY A 27 14.42 6.91 -5.04
C GLY A 27 13.12 6.35 -4.48
N ASP A 28 12.47 7.06 -3.56
CA ASP A 28 11.22 6.59 -2.97
C ASP A 28 10.04 7.38 -3.53
N HIS A 29 9.13 6.65 -4.18
CA HIS A 29 7.88 7.22 -4.67
C HIS A 29 6.75 6.76 -3.78
N VAL A 30 5.94 7.71 -3.29
CA VAL A 30 4.84 7.40 -2.38
C VAL A 30 3.56 8.09 -2.84
N ALA A 31 2.43 7.52 -2.45
CA ALA A 31 1.12 8.15 -2.58
C ALA A 31 0.66 8.56 -1.19
N LYS A 32 0.20 9.79 -1.10
CA LYS A 32 -0.25 10.39 0.16
C LYS A 32 -1.68 10.84 0.05
N VAL A 33 -2.33 10.90 1.21
CA VAL A 33 -3.60 11.61 1.38
C VAL A 33 -3.41 12.56 2.55
N SER A 34 -3.68 13.85 2.36
CA SER A 34 -3.28 14.89 3.29
C SER A 34 -1.76 14.82 3.52
N ASP A 35 -1.28 14.71 4.73
CA ASP A 35 0.16 14.62 5.03
C ASP A 35 0.61 13.18 5.32
N LYS A 36 -0.23 12.18 5.05
CA LYS A 36 0.07 10.78 5.40
C LYS A 36 0.29 9.92 4.17
N ILE A 37 1.30 9.04 4.25
CA ILE A 37 1.56 8.06 3.21
C ILE A 37 0.57 6.91 3.36
N PHE A 38 -0.02 6.45 2.24
CA PHE A 38 -0.83 5.23 2.25
C PHE A 38 -0.27 4.15 1.33
N ALA A 39 0.70 4.47 0.49
CA ALA A 39 1.34 3.47 -0.36
C ALA A 39 2.76 3.88 -0.69
N PHE A 40 3.68 2.91 -0.62
CA PHE A 40 5.04 3.06 -1.12
C PHE A 40 5.08 2.33 -2.45
N MET A 41 5.34 3.06 -3.54
CA MET A 41 5.24 2.52 -4.90
C MET A 41 6.63 2.17 -5.42
N GLY A 42 6.89 0.88 -5.63
CA GLY A 42 8.16 0.39 -6.13
C GLY A 42 8.05 -0.15 -7.54
N SER A 43 9.18 -0.59 -8.08
CA SER A 43 9.24 -1.12 -9.45
C SER A 43 8.69 -2.54 -9.56
N SER A 44 8.78 -3.33 -8.50
CA SER A 44 8.35 -4.73 -8.50
C SER A 44 7.35 -5.05 -7.41
N GLY A 45 6.99 -4.07 -6.60
CA GLY A 45 6.09 -4.30 -5.49
C GLY A 45 5.56 -3.01 -4.90
N ILE A 46 4.79 -3.16 -3.84
CA ILE A 46 4.13 -2.05 -3.17
C ILE A 46 4.17 -2.29 -1.67
N GLY A 47 4.35 -1.21 -0.91
CA GLY A 47 4.23 -1.26 0.54
C GLY A 47 2.92 -0.60 0.95
N VAL A 48 2.07 -1.34 1.68
CA VAL A 48 0.75 -0.85 2.08
C VAL A 48 0.41 -1.34 3.49
N LYS A 49 -0.48 -0.60 4.13
CA LYS A 49 -1.00 -1.01 5.44
C LYS A 49 -2.11 -2.02 5.21
N CYS A 50 -1.82 -3.27 5.52
CA CYS A 50 -2.71 -4.40 5.25
C CYS A 50 -3.67 -4.71 6.38
N GLY A 51 -3.57 -4.01 7.50
CA GLY A 51 -4.46 -4.19 8.64
C GLY A 51 -4.16 -3.15 9.71
N SER A 52 -5.05 -3.03 10.67
CA SER A 52 -4.87 -2.11 11.81
C SER A 52 -3.82 -2.62 12.77
N THR A 53 -3.55 -3.93 12.74
CA THR A 53 -2.61 -4.58 13.64
C THR A 53 -1.71 -5.50 12.84
N ARG A 54 -0.58 -5.91 13.48
CA ARG A 54 0.30 -6.89 12.87
C ARG A 54 -0.42 -8.21 12.63
N ALA A 55 -1.30 -8.61 13.55
CA ALA A 55 -2.03 -9.87 13.42
C ALA A 55 -2.92 -9.90 12.17
N GLU A 56 -3.60 -8.79 11.87
CA GLU A 56 -4.43 -8.70 10.66
C GLU A 56 -3.58 -8.76 9.41
N ALA A 57 -2.47 -8.04 9.40
CA ALA A 57 -1.59 -8.01 8.25
C ALA A 57 -0.86 -9.35 8.03
N ASP A 58 -0.65 -10.12 9.08
CA ASP A 58 -0.01 -11.43 9.00
C ASP A 58 -0.82 -12.43 8.19
N GLU A 59 -2.11 -12.22 8.04
CA GLU A 59 -2.94 -13.09 7.18
C GLU A 59 -2.44 -13.09 5.75
N TRP A 60 -1.93 -11.96 5.28
CA TRP A 60 -1.32 -11.88 3.95
C TRP A 60 -0.05 -12.70 3.86
N LEU A 61 0.75 -12.74 4.94
CA LEU A 61 1.98 -13.53 4.97
C LEU A 61 1.67 -15.03 4.95
N GLU A 62 0.57 -15.43 5.58
CA GLU A 62 0.16 -16.82 5.60
C GLU A 62 -0.37 -17.25 4.23
N GLU A 63 -1.12 -16.39 3.58
CA GLU A 63 -1.70 -16.72 2.28
C GLU A 63 -0.67 -16.63 1.15
N TYR A 64 0.25 -15.68 1.22
CA TYR A 64 1.24 -15.43 0.17
C TYR A 64 2.65 -15.39 0.75
N PRO A 65 3.15 -16.52 1.28
CA PRO A 65 4.42 -16.49 2.03
C PRO A 65 5.63 -16.07 1.21
N GLN A 66 5.58 -16.18 -0.11
CA GLN A 66 6.70 -15.78 -0.96
C GLN A 66 6.55 -14.36 -1.51
N ASP A 67 5.35 -13.82 -1.50
CA ASP A 67 5.09 -12.52 -2.12
C ASP A 67 4.63 -11.45 -1.14
N ALA A 68 4.48 -11.79 0.12
CA ALA A 68 4.14 -10.81 1.15
C ALA A 68 5.16 -10.93 2.28
N ALA A 69 5.61 -9.79 2.79
CA ALA A 69 6.59 -9.74 3.86
C ALA A 69 6.33 -8.53 4.75
N VAL A 70 6.79 -8.60 5.99
CA VAL A 70 6.69 -7.48 6.92
C VAL A 70 7.56 -6.34 6.40
N MET A 71 7.00 -5.15 6.32
CA MET A 71 7.75 -3.99 5.86
C MET A 71 8.78 -3.57 6.92
N ALA A 72 9.95 -3.13 6.46
CA ALA A 72 10.99 -2.63 7.36
C ALA A 72 10.49 -1.41 8.13
N TYR A 73 10.92 -1.29 9.37
CA TYR A 73 10.68 -0.15 10.28
C TYR A 73 9.22 0.01 10.74
N ILE A 74 8.27 0.09 9.81
CA ILE A 74 6.87 0.35 10.14
C ILE A 74 6.00 -0.91 10.08
N GLY A 75 6.61 -2.06 9.82
CA GLY A 75 5.87 -3.31 9.64
C GLY A 75 5.01 -3.70 10.83
N ARG A 76 5.47 -3.42 12.05
CA ARG A 76 4.73 -3.79 13.27
C ARG A 76 3.35 -3.11 13.36
N ASN A 77 3.15 -2.04 12.60
CA ASN A 77 1.88 -1.32 12.58
C ASN A 77 0.93 -1.83 11.50
N GLY A 78 1.20 -3.01 10.94
CA GLY A 78 0.34 -3.62 9.93
C GLY A 78 0.77 -3.36 8.49
N TRP A 79 1.96 -2.82 8.28
CA TRP A 79 2.48 -2.56 6.93
C TRP A 79 3.18 -3.78 6.38
N ASN A 80 2.85 -4.14 5.14
CA ASN A 80 3.49 -5.24 4.41
C ASN A 80 4.03 -4.76 3.08
N SER A 81 5.09 -5.45 2.64
CA SER A 81 5.57 -5.33 1.26
C SER A 81 4.95 -6.47 0.46
N LEU A 82 4.32 -6.14 -0.65
CA LEU A 82 3.67 -7.11 -1.53
C LEU A 82 4.35 -7.11 -2.88
N THR A 83 4.70 -8.30 -3.38
CA THR A 83 5.27 -8.44 -4.73
C THR A 83 4.12 -8.42 -5.73
N VAL A 84 4.28 -7.62 -6.77
CA VAL A 84 3.29 -7.51 -7.84
C VAL A 84 3.76 -8.37 -9.01
N GLY A 85 2.80 -9.07 -9.65
CA GLY A 85 3.14 -9.94 -10.77
C GLY A 85 3.50 -11.36 -10.36
N GLY A 86 3.36 -11.69 -9.07
CA GLY A 86 3.59 -13.03 -8.56
C GLY A 86 2.28 -13.75 -8.27
N ALA A 87 2.22 -14.41 -7.12
CA ALA A 87 1.06 -15.20 -6.73
C ALA A 87 -0.14 -14.37 -6.29
N ILE A 88 0.08 -13.10 -5.89
CA ILE A 88 -1.01 -12.25 -5.43
C ILE A 88 -1.77 -11.73 -6.65
N PRO A 89 -3.07 -12.04 -6.80
CA PRO A 89 -3.84 -11.52 -7.94
C PRO A 89 -3.90 -10.00 -7.93
N ASP A 90 -4.00 -9.39 -9.10
CA ASP A 90 -4.09 -7.94 -9.23
C ASP A 90 -5.26 -7.37 -8.43
N GLU A 91 -6.38 -8.09 -8.41
CA GLU A 91 -7.55 -7.69 -7.65
C GLU A 91 -7.22 -7.60 -6.16
N ALA A 92 -6.46 -8.55 -5.63
CA ALA A 92 -6.04 -8.52 -4.22
C ALA A 92 -5.07 -7.37 -3.95
N ILE A 93 -4.20 -7.06 -4.90
CA ILE A 93 -3.32 -5.89 -4.79
C ILE A 93 -4.17 -4.61 -4.67
N ARG A 94 -5.19 -4.47 -5.53
CA ARG A 94 -6.08 -3.32 -5.47
C ARG A 94 -6.82 -3.25 -4.13
N GLU A 95 -7.29 -4.39 -3.61
CA GLU A 95 -7.93 -4.44 -2.30
C GLU A 95 -6.99 -4.01 -1.19
N ALA A 96 -5.73 -4.41 -1.27
CA ALA A 96 -4.72 -4.00 -0.28
C ALA A 96 -4.51 -2.49 -0.30
N ILE A 97 -4.47 -1.90 -1.49
CA ILE A 97 -4.36 -0.45 -1.64
C ILE A 97 -5.58 0.23 -1.04
N ASP A 98 -6.77 -0.27 -1.34
CA ASP A 98 -8.03 0.27 -0.82
C ASP A 98 -8.05 0.24 0.71
N THR A 99 -7.67 -0.90 1.29
CA THR A 99 -7.61 -1.06 2.74
C THR A 99 -6.63 -0.08 3.37
N SER A 100 -5.44 0.04 2.76
CA SER A 100 -4.42 0.96 3.26
C SER A 100 -4.93 2.41 3.24
N TYR A 101 -5.52 2.81 2.13
CA TYR A 101 -6.09 4.15 2.00
C TYR A 101 -7.15 4.40 3.07
N ASP A 102 -8.09 3.47 3.22
CA ASP A 102 -9.18 3.60 4.19
C ASP A 102 -8.67 3.70 5.62
N LEU A 103 -7.68 2.86 5.97
CA LEU A 103 -7.10 2.88 7.30
C LEU A 103 -6.38 4.19 7.59
N VAL A 104 -5.65 4.71 6.61
CA VAL A 104 -4.94 5.98 6.77
C VAL A 104 -5.93 7.13 6.90
N VAL A 105 -6.94 7.17 6.03
CA VAL A 105 -7.98 8.21 6.09
C VAL A 105 -8.71 8.20 7.42
N SER A 106 -8.98 7.01 7.97
CA SER A 106 -9.69 6.88 9.24
C SER A 106 -8.94 7.51 10.41
N LYS A 107 -7.63 7.71 10.27
CA LYS A 107 -6.80 8.34 11.30
C LYS A 107 -6.67 9.85 11.12
N LEU A 108 -7.13 10.38 10.00
CA LEU A 108 -7.06 11.81 9.76
C LEU A 108 -8.15 12.55 10.55
N PRO A 109 -7.89 13.80 10.97
CA PRO A 109 -8.96 14.66 11.48
C PRO A 109 -10.05 14.80 10.41
N LYS A 110 -11.28 14.95 10.85
CA LYS A 110 -12.43 15.07 9.92
C LYS A 110 -12.23 16.17 8.90
N SER A 111 -11.61 17.27 9.31
CA SER A 111 -11.36 18.41 8.41
C SER A 111 -10.39 18.10 7.28
N ARG A 112 -9.63 17.00 7.39
CA ARG A 112 -8.63 16.61 6.37
C ARG A 112 -9.03 15.39 5.56
N ARG A 113 -10.18 14.79 5.86
CA ARG A 113 -10.66 13.64 5.09
C ARG A 113 -11.24 14.11 3.77
N PRO A 114 -10.91 13.40 2.67
CA PRO A 114 -11.49 13.72 1.36
C PRO A 114 -12.99 13.55 1.33
#